data_0bfd4079224a45c54a6310e6f533c4d8
#
_entry.id   0bfd4079224a45c54a6310e6f533c4d8
#
_cell.length_a   1.000
_cell.length_b   1.000
_cell.length_c   1.000
_cell.angle_alpha   90.00
_cell.angle_beta   90.00
_cell.angle_gamma   90.00
#
_symmetry.space_group_name_H-M   'P 1'
#
loop_
_entity.id
_entity.type
_entity.pdbx_description
1 polymer ?
#
loop_
_entity_poly.entity_id
_entity_poly.type
_entity_poly.pdbx_seq_one_letter_code
_entity_poly.pdbx_strand_id
1 'polypeptide(L)'
;STLLASSAASDVYKRQALGISLNQVFDKESVYIHIMHGDITTRTGVDSQNIVSKVGNEVKAYAAANHYKATDFKQIIHIVDTDAAYLSDDKILEDLACMELSYQDDGIHTNNVGKVVDRNKQKTDNLYRLRGCGNIWNIPYRVYYMSCNLDHVLYDKRNSTDEEKENDAYAFAKKYKDNVNAFLEYMCESSFSVKGDFKDSWQFIEKDMHSIERHTNLPICLLEEIKDKES
;
A
#
# COMPACT_ATOMS: atom_id res chain seq x y z
N SER A 1 -13.26 -0.07 15.74
CA SER A 1 -12.20 -0.93 15.16
C SER A 1 -11.68 -0.33 13.85
N THR A 2 -10.41 -0.53 13.55
CA THR A 2 -9.76 -0.07 12.30
C THR A 2 -9.71 -1.22 11.30
N LEU A 3 -10.17 -1.01 10.07
CA LEU A 3 -10.03 -1.96 8.98
C LEU A 3 -8.78 -1.62 8.17
N LEU A 4 -7.81 -2.54 8.15
CA LEU A 4 -6.64 -2.47 7.28
C LEU A 4 -6.96 -3.21 5.99
N ALA A 5 -7.01 -2.49 4.88
CA ALA A 5 -7.18 -3.06 3.55
C ALA A 5 -5.85 -2.95 2.79
N SER A 6 -5.44 -4.00 2.12
CA SER A 6 -4.26 -4.00 1.25
C SER A 6 -4.62 -4.55 -0.11
N SER A 7 -4.22 -3.86 -1.15
CA SER A 7 -4.41 -4.29 -2.54
C SER A 7 -3.05 -4.48 -3.21
N ALA A 8 -2.56 -5.69 -3.24
CA ALA A 8 -1.37 -6.06 -3.99
C ALA A 8 -1.24 -7.57 -4.23
N ALA A 9 -0.38 -7.94 -5.16
CA ALA A 9 -0.36 -9.27 -5.77
C ALA A 9 0.07 -10.45 -4.86
N SER A 10 0.68 -10.25 -3.69
CA SER A 10 1.09 -11.36 -2.79
C SER A 10 0.44 -11.25 -1.42
N ASP A 11 -0.80 -11.66 -1.33
CA ASP A 11 -1.72 -11.35 -0.23
C ASP A 11 -1.36 -11.95 1.13
N VAL A 12 -0.87 -13.19 1.17
CA VAL A 12 -0.61 -13.92 2.41
C VAL A 12 0.60 -13.35 3.16
N TYR A 13 1.66 -13.04 2.44
CA TYR A 13 2.92 -12.55 2.99
C TYR A 13 2.81 -11.13 3.56
N LYS A 14 2.00 -10.28 2.93
CA LYS A 14 1.74 -8.92 3.44
C LYS A 14 1.03 -8.92 4.79
N ARG A 15 0.04 -9.80 4.95
CA ARG A 15 -0.63 -10.01 6.23
C ARG A 15 0.35 -10.47 7.31
N GLN A 16 1.29 -11.33 6.94
CA GLN A 16 2.30 -11.83 7.87
C GLN A 16 3.30 -10.73 8.23
N ALA A 17 3.80 -9.97 7.23
CA ALA A 17 4.79 -8.93 7.45
C ALA A 17 4.28 -7.77 8.32
N LEU A 18 3.18 -7.15 7.90
CA LEU A 18 2.65 -5.95 8.57
C LEU A 18 1.61 -6.26 9.64
N GLY A 19 0.83 -7.33 9.46
CA GLY A 19 -0.35 -7.59 10.26
C GLY A 19 -0.07 -7.69 11.76
N ILE A 20 1.00 -8.39 12.15
CA ILE A 20 1.37 -8.55 13.56
C ILE A 20 1.74 -7.21 14.18
N SER A 21 2.58 -6.43 13.50
CA SER A 21 3.07 -5.15 14.00
C SER A 21 1.97 -4.09 14.03
N LEU A 22 1.15 -4.01 12.98
CA LEU A 22 0.02 -3.09 12.95
C LEU A 22 -1.03 -3.43 14.00
N ASN A 23 -1.31 -4.71 14.28
CA ASN A 23 -2.17 -5.12 15.37
C ASN A 23 -1.66 -4.67 16.74
N GLN A 24 -0.35 -4.51 16.92
CA GLN A 24 0.22 -3.99 18.18
C GLN A 24 0.08 -2.46 18.27
N VAL A 25 0.25 -1.75 17.13
CA VAL A 25 0.08 -0.29 17.09
C VAL A 25 -1.37 0.13 17.29
N PHE A 26 -2.32 -0.55 16.63
CA PHE A 26 -3.73 -0.16 16.61
C PHE A 26 -4.60 -0.80 17.69
N ASP A 27 -4.04 -1.54 18.66
CA ASP A 27 -4.77 -2.34 19.64
C ASP A 27 -5.44 -3.61 19.07
N LYS A 28 -5.03 -4.76 19.59
CA LYS A 28 -5.37 -6.10 19.07
C LYS A 28 -6.87 -6.40 18.96
N GLU A 29 -7.69 -5.81 19.82
CA GLU A 29 -9.15 -6.04 19.83
C GLU A 29 -9.90 -5.13 18.84
N SER A 30 -9.19 -4.20 18.20
CA SER A 30 -9.76 -3.13 17.38
C SER A 30 -9.32 -3.12 15.93
N VAL A 31 -8.53 -4.10 15.47
CA VAL A 31 -8.00 -4.14 14.10
C VAL A 31 -8.48 -5.38 13.37
N TYR A 32 -9.12 -5.16 12.23
CA TYR A 32 -9.44 -6.19 11.26
C TYR A 32 -8.56 -6.03 10.02
N ILE A 33 -7.84 -7.08 9.64
CA ILE A 33 -7.01 -7.07 8.45
C ILE A 33 -7.75 -7.79 7.33
N HIS A 34 -8.11 -7.06 6.31
CA HIS A 34 -8.65 -7.58 5.07
C HIS A 34 -7.65 -7.38 3.93
N ILE A 35 -7.37 -8.44 3.21
CA ILE A 35 -6.52 -8.38 2.02
C ILE A 35 -7.43 -8.52 0.81
N MET A 36 -7.40 -7.52 -0.05
CA MET A 36 -8.11 -7.55 -1.32
C MET A 36 -7.29 -8.39 -2.31
N HIS A 37 -7.93 -9.40 -2.92
CA HIS A 37 -7.27 -10.24 -3.91
C HIS A 37 -6.88 -9.44 -5.16
N GLY A 38 -5.59 -9.42 -5.46
CA GLY A 38 -5.00 -8.67 -6.55
C GLY A 38 -5.03 -7.15 -6.35
N ASP A 39 -4.39 -6.43 -7.25
CA ASP A 39 -4.36 -4.97 -7.22
C ASP A 39 -5.66 -4.37 -7.75
N ILE A 40 -6.49 -3.84 -6.86
CA ILE A 40 -7.76 -3.22 -7.22
C ILE A 40 -7.57 -1.98 -8.10
N THR A 41 -6.42 -1.31 -8.02
CA THR A 41 -6.15 -0.06 -8.73
C THR A 41 -5.85 -0.27 -10.22
N THR A 42 -5.52 -1.50 -10.62
CA THR A 42 -5.22 -1.89 -12.01
C THR A 42 -6.12 -3.02 -12.53
N ARG A 43 -7.12 -3.42 -11.73
CA ARG A 43 -8.05 -4.49 -12.10
C ARG A 43 -8.86 -4.12 -13.33
N THR A 44 -9.07 -5.09 -14.23
CA THR A 44 -9.90 -4.92 -15.42
C THR A 44 -11.31 -4.43 -15.05
N GLY A 45 -11.81 -3.40 -15.73
CA GLY A 45 -13.12 -2.80 -15.48
C GLY A 45 -13.19 -1.92 -14.24
N VAL A 46 -12.03 -1.55 -13.68
CA VAL A 46 -11.92 -0.55 -12.61
C VAL A 46 -11.28 0.72 -13.16
N ASP A 47 -11.92 1.85 -12.94
CA ASP A 47 -11.50 3.18 -13.37
C ASP A 47 -11.81 4.23 -12.28
N SER A 48 -11.39 5.47 -12.51
CA SER A 48 -11.56 6.57 -11.54
C SER A 48 -13.02 6.91 -11.23
N GLN A 49 -13.98 6.50 -12.06
CA GLN A 49 -15.41 6.71 -11.82
C GLN A 49 -15.99 5.69 -10.84
N ASN A 50 -15.46 4.45 -10.84
CA ASN A 50 -16.01 3.35 -10.06
C ASN A 50 -15.10 2.82 -8.94
N ILE A 51 -13.81 3.19 -8.88
CA ILE A 51 -12.84 2.64 -7.90
C ILE A 51 -13.32 2.77 -6.44
N VAL A 52 -13.90 3.91 -6.05
CA VAL A 52 -14.39 4.12 -4.68
C VAL A 52 -15.51 3.14 -4.34
N SER A 53 -16.44 2.91 -5.28
CA SER A 53 -17.52 1.94 -5.08
C SER A 53 -17.01 0.49 -5.09
N LYS A 54 -15.97 0.19 -5.86
CA LYS A 54 -15.32 -1.13 -5.87
C LYS A 54 -14.64 -1.43 -4.54
N VAL A 55 -13.85 -0.48 -4.00
CA VAL A 55 -13.28 -0.61 -2.65
C VAL A 55 -14.40 -0.73 -1.61
N GLY A 56 -15.46 0.07 -1.70
CA GLY A 56 -16.62 -0.02 -0.82
C GLY A 56 -17.30 -1.39 -0.86
N ASN A 57 -17.38 -2.03 -2.01
CA ASN A 57 -17.95 -3.37 -2.13
C ASN A 57 -17.07 -4.43 -1.48
N GLU A 58 -15.73 -4.35 -1.60
CA GLU A 58 -14.80 -5.24 -0.87
C GLU A 58 -14.96 -5.09 0.64
N VAL A 59 -15.05 -3.84 1.15
CA VAL A 59 -15.28 -3.57 2.58
C VAL A 59 -16.61 -4.16 3.05
N LYS A 60 -17.70 -3.97 2.29
CA LYS A 60 -19.02 -4.52 2.62
C LYS A 60 -19.04 -6.03 2.58
N ALA A 61 -18.37 -6.65 1.60
CA ALA A 61 -18.27 -8.11 1.50
C ALA A 61 -17.53 -8.69 2.71
N TYR A 62 -16.41 -8.06 3.10
CA TYR A 62 -15.68 -8.44 4.31
C TYR A 62 -16.54 -8.31 5.57
N ALA A 63 -17.23 -7.18 5.73
CA ALA A 63 -18.11 -6.93 6.86
C ALA A 63 -19.24 -7.97 6.93
N ALA A 64 -19.90 -8.26 5.80
CA ALA A 64 -20.96 -9.26 5.73
C ALA A 64 -20.47 -10.67 6.10
N ALA A 65 -19.31 -11.09 5.58
CA ALA A 65 -18.72 -12.39 5.89
C ALA A 65 -18.35 -12.56 7.36
N ASN A 66 -18.10 -11.46 8.08
CA ASN A 66 -17.72 -11.46 9.49
C ASN A 66 -18.85 -10.96 10.42
N HIS A 67 -20.05 -10.73 9.88
CA HIS A 67 -21.22 -10.22 10.62
C HIS A 67 -21.03 -8.82 11.26
N TYR A 68 -20.20 -7.97 10.64
CA TYR A 68 -19.97 -6.58 11.06
C TYR A 68 -20.93 -5.61 10.37
N LYS A 69 -21.16 -4.47 11.04
CA LYS A 69 -21.88 -3.30 10.51
C LYS A 69 -20.88 -2.15 10.27
N ALA A 70 -21.27 -1.13 9.51
CA ALA A 70 -20.44 0.06 9.30
C ALA A 70 -20.02 0.71 10.64
N THR A 71 -20.91 0.71 11.64
CA THR A 71 -20.66 1.28 12.96
C THR A 71 -19.62 0.53 13.80
N ASP A 72 -19.24 -0.68 13.40
CA ASP A 72 -18.22 -1.48 14.10
C ASP A 72 -16.79 -1.03 13.70
N PHE A 73 -16.66 -0.21 12.66
CA PHE A 73 -15.39 0.30 12.16
C PHE A 73 -15.17 1.77 12.55
N LYS A 74 -14.03 2.08 13.19
CA LYS A 74 -13.57 3.44 13.47
C LYS A 74 -13.09 4.11 12.17
N GLN A 75 -12.33 3.38 11.36
CA GLN A 75 -11.73 3.87 10.12
C GLN A 75 -11.31 2.73 9.19
N ILE A 76 -11.09 3.06 7.93
CA ILE A 76 -10.48 2.19 6.92
C ILE A 76 -9.13 2.78 6.54
N ILE A 77 -8.06 2.02 6.74
CA ILE A 77 -6.71 2.32 6.29
C ILE A 77 -6.42 1.42 5.09
N HIS A 78 -6.25 2.01 3.92
CA HIS A 78 -5.96 1.28 2.69
C HIS A 78 -4.48 1.44 2.34
N ILE A 79 -3.74 0.34 2.27
CA ILE A 79 -2.31 0.33 1.90
C ILE A 79 -2.21 -0.19 0.46
N VAL A 80 -1.55 0.58 -0.41
CA VAL A 80 -1.42 0.29 -1.84
C VAL A 80 0.04 0.34 -2.28
N ASP A 81 0.41 -0.50 -3.24
CA ASP A 81 1.66 -0.38 -3.95
C ASP A 81 1.50 0.67 -5.07
N THR A 82 2.50 1.53 -5.29
CA THR A 82 2.45 2.48 -6.41
C THR A 82 2.88 1.85 -7.73
N ASP A 83 3.57 0.72 -7.70
CA ASP A 83 4.17 0.04 -8.87
C ASP A 83 4.96 0.99 -9.78
N ALA A 84 5.62 1.99 -9.17
CA ALA A 84 6.34 3.05 -9.87
C ALA A 84 5.49 3.80 -10.92
N ALA A 85 4.16 3.87 -10.73
CA ALA A 85 3.23 4.36 -11.75
C ALA A 85 3.31 5.88 -12.01
N TYR A 86 3.99 6.64 -11.15
CA TYR A 86 4.17 8.09 -11.33
C TYR A 86 5.43 8.44 -12.14
N LEU A 87 6.19 7.45 -12.61
CA LEU A 87 7.28 7.72 -13.53
C LEU A 87 6.75 8.28 -14.86
N SER A 88 7.51 9.20 -15.44
CA SER A 88 7.25 9.68 -16.81
C SER A 88 7.46 8.56 -17.83
N ASP A 89 6.78 8.64 -18.97
CA ASP A 89 6.78 7.59 -19.99
C ASP A 89 8.18 7.29 -20.55
N ASP A 90 9.10 8.27 -20.57
CA ASP A 90 10.50 8.09 -20.97
C ASP A 90 11.32 7.22 -19.99
N LYS A 91 10.81 6.95 -18.80
CA LYS A 91 11.38 6.02 -17.82
C LYS A 91 10.80 4.61 -17.91
N ILE A 92 9.96 4.34 -18.90
CA ILE A 92 9.48 2.99 -19.21
C ILE A 92 10.29 2.50 -20.40
N LEU A 93 11.26 1.64 -20.13
CA LEU A 93 12.31 1.24 -21.06
C LEU A 93 11.99 -0.09 -21.71
N GLU A 94 12.10 -0.15 -23.04
CA GLU A 94 11.91 -1.40 -23.76
C GLU A 94 13.10 -2.33 -23.53
N ASP A 95 12.81 -3.52 -23.04
CA ASP A 95 13.75 -4.62 -22.88
C ASP A 95 13.09 -5.93 -23.33
N LEU A 96 13.36 -6.31 -24.57
CA LEU A 96 12.78 -7.50 -25.17
C LEU A 96 13.24 -8.82 -24.51
N ALA A 97 14.31 -8.78 -23.72
CA ALA A 97 14.78 -9.93 -22.94
C ALA A 97 14.01 -10.10 -21.62
N CYS A 98 13.32 -9.06 -21.16
CA CYS A 98 12.49 -9.15 -19.96
C CYS A 98 11.29 -10.07 -20.18
N MET A 99 11.23 -11.20 -19.47
CA MET A 99 10.05 -12.07 -19.43
C MET A 99 8.92 -11.46 -18.61
N GLU A 100 9.29 -10.73 -17.54
CA GLU A 100 8.40 -10.02 -16.63
C GLU A 100 8.88 -8.59 -16.45
N LEU A 101 7.99 -7.70 -16.03
CA LEU A 101 8.31 -6.33 -15.70
C LEU A 101 9.33 -6.26 -14.55
N SER A 102 10.39 -5.45 -14.73
CA SER A 102 11.46 -5.26 -13.75
C SER A 102 11.60 -3.79 -13.36
N TYR A 103 11.72 -3.52 -12.07
CA TYR A 103 11.96 -2.19 -11.51
C TYR A 103 13.46 -2.00 -11.26
N GLN A 104 14.07 -1.00 -11.92
CA GLN A 104 15.49 -0.67 -11.83
C GLN A 104 15.70 0.79 -11.44
N ASP A 105 16.94 1.20 -11.17
CA ASP A 105 17.25 2.57 -10.73
C ASP A 105 16.95 3.62 -11.81
N ASP A 106 17.01 3.26 -13.08
CA ASP A 106 16.75 4.12 -14.22
C ASP A 106 15.30 4.10 -14.71
N GLY A 107 14.46 3.17 -14.20
CA GLY A 107 13.06 3.09 -14.59
C GLY A 107 12.47 1.68 -14.57
N ILE A 108 11.38 1.50 -15.31
CA ILE A 108 10.69 0.22 -15.49
C ILE A 108 11.16 -0.42 -16.79
N HIS A 109 11.74 -1.61 -16.71
CA HIS A 109 12.12 -2.40 -17.87
C HIS A 109 11.02 -3.41 -18.23
N THR A 110 10.63 -3.47 -19.51
CA THR A 110 9.52 -4.32 -19.96
C THR A 110 9.62 -4.63 -21.45
N ASN A 111 9.11 -5.79 -21.84
CA ASN A 111 8.93 -6.14 -23.26
C ASN A 111 7.66 -5.51 -23.89
N ASN A 112 6.86 -4.76 -23.13
CA ASN A 112 5.65 -4.11 -23.63
C ASN A 112 5.41 -2.76 -22.97
N VAL A 113 6.08 -1.73 -23.49
CA VAL A 113 6.02 -0.35 -23.00
C VAL A 113 4.57 0.18 -22.98
N GLY A 114 3.81 -0.02 -24.07
CA GLY A 114 2.44 0.48 -24.16
C GLY A 114 1.53 -0.06 -23.06
N LYS A 115 1.64 -1.35 -22.75
CA LYS A 115 0.86 -1.97 -21.66
C LYS A 115 1.21 -1.36 -20.29
N VAL A 116 2.48 -1.03 -20.06
CA VAL A 116 2.90 -0.44 -18.79
C VAL A 116 2.45 1.02 -18.68
N VAL A 117 2.52 1.80 -19.76
CA VAL A 117 1.99 3.17 -19.81
C VAL A 117 0.49 3.19 -19.51
N ASP A 118 -0.30 2.32 -20.15
CA ASP A 118 -1.75 2.22 -19.92
C ASP A 118 -2.05 1.81 -18.45
N ARG A 119 -1.31 0.84 -17.90
CA ARG A 119 -1.41 0.43 -16.49
C ARG A 119 -1.11 1.60 -15.55
N ASN A 120 -0.02 2.31 -15.80
CA ASN A 120 0.40 3.44 -14.96
C ASN A 120 -0.65 4.54 -14.95
N LYS A 121 -1.20 4.87 -16.13
CA LYS A 121 -2.28 5.85 -16.25
C LYS A 121 -3.52 5.42 -15.47
N GLN A 122 -4.00 4.19 -15.66
CA GLN A 122 -5.14 3.66 -14.90
C GLN A 122 -4.89 3.74 -13.40
N LYS A 123 -3.70 3.34 -12.96
CA LYS A 123 -3.33 3.32 -11.54
C LYS A 123 -3.30 4.72 -10.94
N THR A 124 -2.63 5.66 -11.59
CA THR A 124 -2.52 7.04 -11.10
C THR A 124 -3.88 7.75 -11.06
N ASP A 125 -4.75 7.55 -12.05
CA ASP A 125 -6.12 8.07 -12.07
C ASP A 125 -6.94 7.50 -10.89
N ASN A 126 -6.83 6.20 -10.63
CA ASN A 126 -7.50 5.53 -9.52
C ASN A 126 -6.96 5.98 -8.16
N LEU A 127 -5.65 6.09 -7.99
CA LEU A 127 -5.01 6.57 -6.76
C LEU A 127 -5.36 8.03 -6.48
N TYR A 128 -5.39 8.88 -7.52
CA TYR A 128 -5.85 10.27 -7.40
C TYR A 128 -7.27 10.34 -6.85
N ARG A 129 -8.17 9.47 -7.34
CA ARG A 129 -9.55 9.41 -6.85
C ARG A 129 -9.65 8.92 -5.42
N LEU A 130 -8.89 7.87 -5.06
CA LEU A 130 -8.89 7.29 -3.72
C LEU A 130 -8.33 8.24 -2.65
N ARG A 131 -7.22 8.94 -2.92
CA ARG A 131 -6.62 9.87 -1.94
C ARG A 131 -7.49 11.08 -1.65
N GLY A 132 -8.37 11.47 -2.57
CA GLY A 132 -9.36 12.51 -2.38
C GLY A 132 -10.64 12.04 -1.69
N CYS A 133 -10.78 10.73 -1.40
CA CYS A 133 -11.96 10.17 -0.78
C CYS A 133 -11.80 10.16 0.75
N GLY A 134 -12.66 10.90 1.46
CA GLY A 134 -12.63 10.98 2.93
C GLY A 134 -13.42 9.88 3.64
N ASN A 135 -14.38 9.25 2.96
CA ASN A 135 -15.26 8.22 3.56
C ASN A 135 -15.63 7.14 2.54
N ILE A 136 -15.69 5.89 2.98
CA ILE A 136 -16.26 4.76 2.25
C ILE A 136 -17.30 4.09 3.14
N TRP A 137 -18.51 3.89 2.61
CA TRP A 137 -19.62 3.31 3.38
C TRP A 137 -19.88 4.03 4.72
N ASN A 138 -19.76 5.38 4.73
CA ASN A 138 -19.85 6.24 5.91
C ASN A 138 -18.77 5.97 6.99
N ILE A 139 -17.73 5.25 6.66
CA ILE A 139 -16.58 5.02 7.52
C ILE A 139 -15.43 5.93 7.06
N PRO A 140 -14.75 6.67 7.96
CA PRO A 140 -13.55 7.44 7.61
C PRO A 140 -12.55 6.58 6.85
N TYR A 141 -12.01 7.11 5.74
CA TYR A 141 -11.14 6.37 4.83
C TYR A 141 -9.90 7.19 4.50
N ARG A 142 -8.74 6.54 4.52
CA ARG A 142 -7.50 7.07 3.98
C ARG A 142 -6.68 5.98 3.29
N VAL A 143 -5.98 6.35 2.22
CA VAL A 143 -5.09 5.49 1.47
C VAL A 143 -3.64 5.91 1.66
N TYR A 144 -2.76 4.95 1.94
CA TYR A 144 -1.32 5.13 2.13
C TYR A 144 -0.56 4.29 1.12
N TYR A 145 0.59 4.78 0.66
CA TYR A 145 1.35 4.10 -0.36
C TYR A 145 2.62 3.43 0.17
N MET A 146 3.01 2.37 -0.53
CA MET A 146 4.35 1.82 -0.60
C MET A 146 4.90 2.13 -1.99
N SER A 147 6.01 2.87 -2.09
CA SER A 147 6.61 3.18 -3.39
C SER A 147 7.12 1.91 -4.05
N CYS A 148 7.00 1.84 -5.37
CA CYS A 148 7.20 0.60 -6.09
C CYS A 148 6.30 -0.49 -5.50
N ASN A 149 6.76 -1.24 -4.50
CA ASN A 149 5.95 -2.26 -3.82
C ASN A 149 6.34 -2.40 -2.33
N LEU A 150 5.56 -3.20 -1.59
CA LEU A 150 5.78 -3.45 -0.17
C LEU A 150 7.16 -4.03 0.12
N ASP A 151 7.65 -4.97 -0.72
CA ASP A 151 8.94 -5.63 -0.50
C ASP A 151 10.09 -4.64 -0.61
N HIS A 152 9.98 -3.68 -1.53
CA HIS A 152 10.94 -2.59 -1.66
C HIS A 152 10.97 -1.73 -0.39
N VAL A 153 9.80 -1.34 0.13
CA VAL A 153 9.74 -0.49 1.34
C VAL A 153 10.23 -1.24 2.57
N LEU A 154 9.82 -2.50 2.77
CA LEU A 154 10.16 -3.22 3.99
C LEU A 154 11.54 -3.88 3.96
N TYR A 155 12.01 -4.35 2.79
CA TYR A 155 13.20 -5.21 2.68
C TYR A 155 14.27 -4.65 1.76
N ASP A 156 14.01 -3.51 1.09
CA ASP A 156 14.90 -2.93 0.07
C ASP A 156 15.09 -3.83 -1.17
N LYS A 157 14.00 -4.51 -1.57
CA LYS A 157 13.99 -5.44 -2.71
C LYS A 157 12.83 -5.10 -3.65
N ARG A 158 13.13 -4.64 -4.88
CA ARG A 158 12.10 -4.26 -5.87
C ARG A 158 11.51 -5.45 -6.62
N ASN A 159 12.34 -6.46 -6.89
CA ASN A 159 12.01 -7.60 -7.76
C ASN A 159 12.23 -8.92 -7.00
N SER A 160 11.41 -9.18 -5.97
CA SER A 160 11.51 -10.40 -5.17
C SER A 160 10.77 -11.55 -5.83
N THR A 161 11.37 -12.74 -5.81
CA THR A 161 10.67 -13.99 -6.12
C THR A 161 9.64 -14.32 -5.03
N ASP A 162 8.71 -15.23 -5.30
CA ASP A 162 7.71 -15.62 -4.30
C ASP A 162 8.33 -16.27 -3.08
N GLU A 163 9.41 -17.05 -3.24
CA GLU A 163 10.18 -17.63 -2.14
C GLU A 163 10.86 -16.55 -1.28
N GLU A 164 11.48 -15.54 -1.91
CA GLU A 164 12.07 -14.42 -1.18
C GLU A 164 11.02 -13.62 -0.40
N LYS A 165 9.85 -13.35 -1.01
CA LYS A 165 8.74 -12.66 -0.33
C LYS A 165 8.29 -13.40 0.93
N GLU A 166 8.16 -14.72 0.86
CA GLU A 166 7.78 -15.55 2.01
C GLU A 166 8.83 -15.49 3.12
N ASN A 167 10.09 -15.70 2.77
CA ASN A 167 11.20 -15.69 3.72
C ASN A 167 11.38 -14.33 4.39
N ASP A 168 11.35 -13.25 3.60
CA ASP A 168 11.50 -11.88 4.09
C ASP A 168 10.33 -11.47 4.98
N ALA A 169 9.09 -11.81 4.61
CA ALA A 169 7.89 -11.55 5.41
C ALA A 169 7.94 -12.27 6.76
N TYR A 170 8.39 -13.53 6.77
CA TYR A 170 8.56 -14.28 8.01
C TYR A 170 9.65 -13.67 8.90
N ALA A 171 10.80 -13.33 8.33
CA ALA A 171 11.91 -12.71 9.07
C ALA A 171 11.51 -11.36 9.66
N PHE A 172 10.79 -10.53 8.90
CA PHE A 172 10.28 -9.24 9.34
C PHE A 172 9.26 -9.38 10.48
N ALA A 173 8.27 -10.26 10.30
CA ALA A 173 7.28 -10.54 11.33
C ALA A 173 7.94 -11.03 12.62
N LYS A 174 8.91 -11.95 12.54
CA LYS A 174 9.67 -12.46 13.69
C LYS A 174 10.48 -11.36 14.39
N LYS A 175 11.10 -10.46 13.62
CA LYS A 175 11.91 -9.35 14.16
C LYS A 175 11.09 -8.39 15.02
N TYR A 176 9.85 -8.09 14.60
CA TYR A 176 9.03 -7.04 15.22
C TYR A 176 7.86 -7.56 16.07
N LYS A 177 7.63 -8.89 16.13
CA LYS A 177 6.48 -9.52 16.78
C LYS A 177 6.23 -9.04 18.21
N ASP A 178 7.28 -8.86 19.00
CA ASP A 178 7.17 -8.48 20.40
C ASP A 178 7.88 -7.14 20.69
N ASN A 179 8.11 -6.33 19.65
CA ASN A 179 8.84 -5.07 19.75
C ASN A 179 8.22 -3.98 18.87
N VAL A 180 7.06 -3.48 19.30
CA VAL A 180 6.32 -2.43 18.59
C VAL A 180 7.14 -1.13 18.47
N ASN A 181 7.95 -0.80 19.47
CA ASN A 181 8.78 0.42 19.42
C ASN A 181 9.85 0.33 18.33
N ALA A 182 10.51 -0.82 18.18
CA ALA A 182 11.46 -1.02 17.10
C ALA A 182 10.79 -1.00 15.71
N PHE A 183 9.55 -1.50 15.61
CA PHE A 183 8.77 -1.39 14.38
C PHE A 183 8.43 0.07 14.06
N LEU A 184 7.98 0.83 15.05
CA LEU A 184 7.67 2.25 14.89
C LEU A 184 8.91 3.07 14.53
N GLU A 185 10.03 2.83 15.20
CA GLU A 185 11.31 3.46 14.86
C GLU A 185 11.71 3.15 13.41
N TYR A 186 11.63 1.88 13.00
CA TYR A 186 11.93 1.47 11.63
C TYR A 186 11.02 2.15 10.61
N MET A 187 9.71 2.16 10.83
CA MET A 187 8.76 2.74 9.88
C MET A 187 8.77 4.27 9.88
N CYS A 188 9.00 4.91 11.02
CA CYS A 188 8.85 6.36 11.16
C CYS A 188 10.17 7.13 11.08
N GLU A 189 11.33 6.51 11.41
CA GLU A 189 12.62 7.22 11.48
C GLU A 189 13.60 6.82 10.37
N SER A 190 13.24 5.87 9.50
CA SER A 190 14.07 5.51 8.35
C SER A 190 14.05 6.59 7.27
N SER A 191 15.09 6.60 6.42
CA SER A 191 15.23 7.54 5.30
C SER A 191 14.11 7.44 4.25
N PHE A 192 13.44 6.31 4.17
CA PHE A 192 12.30 6.09 3.29
C PHE A 192 10.96 6.62 3.84
N SER A 193 10.94 7.09 5.08
CA SER A 193 9.72 7.55 5.77
C SER A 193 9.33 8.94 5.30
N VAL A 194 8.16 9.08 4.70
CA VAL A 194 7.59 10.37 4.31
C VAL A 194 6.59 10.79 5.38
N LYS A 195 6.92 11.87 6.09
CA LYS A 195 6.15 12.43 7.22
C LYS A 195 5.55 13.78 6.83
N GLY A 196 4.75 14.37 7.72
CA GLY A 196 4.16 15.69 7.54
C GLY A 196 2.71 15.64 7.09
N ASP A 197 2.32 16.54 6.20
CA ASP A 197 0.95 16.62 5.72
C ASP A 197 0.62 15.49 4.73
N PHE A 198 -0.58 14.94 4.87
CA PHE A 198 -1.04 13.83 4.02
C PHE A 198 -1.07 14.22 2.53
N LYS A 199 -1.55 15.42 2.20
CA LYS A 199 -1.63 15.89 0.82
C LYS A 199 -0.23 16.10 0.23
N ASP A 200 0.67 16.69 1.00
CA ASP A 200 2.04 16.95 0.58
C ASP A 200 2.82 15.64 0.34
N SER A 201 2.54 14.61 1.15
CA SER A 201 3.15 13.28 0.96
C SER A 201 2.77 12.63 -0.36
N TRP A 202 1.55 12.83 -0.84
CA TRP A 202 1.13 12.39 -2.16
C TRP A 202 1.74 13.22 -3.29
N GLN A 203 1.90 14.53 -3.10
CA GLN A 203 2.62 15.37 -4.07
C GLN A 203 4.10 15.02 -4.16
N PHE A 204 4.69 14.55 -3.06
CA PHE A 204 6.08 14.07 -3.03
C PHE A 204 6.26 12.85 -3.93
N ILE A 205 5.43 11.81 -3.78
CA ILE A 205 5.58 10.55 -4.53
C ILE A 205 5.33 10.72 -6.04
N GLU A 206 4.62 11.78 -6.45
CA GLU A 206 4.34 12.10 -7.85
C GLU A 206 5.52 12.72 -8.60
N LYS A 207 6.58 13.14 -7.89
CA LYS A 207 7.70 13.88 -8.48
C LYS A 207 8.86 12.96 -8.84
N ASP A 208 9.54 13.31 -9.92
CA ASP A 208 10.81 12.72 -10.32
C ASP A 208 10.80 11.19 -10.31
N MET A 209 11.78 10.58 -9.64
CA MET A 209 11.92 9.13 -9.51
C MET A 209 11.33 8.58 -8.20
N HIS A 210 10.64 9.40 -7.38
CA HIS A 210 10.23 9.00 -6.03
C HIS A 210 9.34 7.76 -6.02
N SER A 211 8.51 7.54 -7.04
CA SER A 211 7.61 6.37 -7.06
C SER A 211 8.33 5.03 -7.32
N ILE A 212 9.58 5.06 -7.80
CA ILE A 212 10.43 3.86 -7.92
C ILE A 212 11.53 3.81 -6.85
N GLU A 213 11.86 4.94 -6.23
CA GLU A 213 12.71 5.00 -5.05
C GLU A 213 11.96 4.48 -3.81
N ARG A 214 12.68 4.20 -2.76
CA ARG A 214 12.13 3.62 -1.54
C ARG A 214 11.47 4.65 -0.64
N HIS A 215 10.12 4.72 -0.64
CA HIS A 215 9.35 5.68 0.15
C HIS A 215 8.00 5.11 0.61
N THR A 216 7.49 5.59 1.75
CA THR A 216 6.13 5.34 2.21
C THR A 216 5.62 6.48 3.06
N ASN A 217 4.32 6.81 2.94
CA ASN A 217 3.65 7.78 3.82
C ASN A 217 2.84 7.10 4.95
N LEU A 218 2.96 5.78 5.12
CA LEU A 218 2.33 5.06 6.23
C LEU A 218 2.71 5.62 7.62
N PRO A 219 3.94 6.16 7.86
CA PRO A 219 4.30 6.83 9.10
C PRO A 219 3.31 7.91 9.56
N ILE A 220 2.66 8.62 8.63
CA ILE A 220 1.65 9.64 8.99
C ILE A 220 0.53 9.00 9.80
N CYS A 221 0.02 7.86 9.35
CA CYS A 221 -1.02 7.11 10.03
C CYS A 221 -0.56 6.58 11.40
N LEU A 222 0.65 6.00 11.45
CA LEU A 222 1.19 5.43 12.68
C LEU A 222 1.40 6.50 13.77
N LEU A 223 1.90 7.68 13.39
CA LEU A 223 2.13 8.79 14.31
C LEU A 223 0.82 9.44 14.78
N GLU A 224 -0.20 9.51 13.93
CA GLU A 224 -1.54 9.98 14.33
C GLU A 224 -2.14 9.04 15.38
N GLU A 225 -2.08 7.73 15.18
CA GLU A 225 -2.63 6.74 16.14
C GLU A 225 -1.91 6.76 17.50
N ILE A 226 -0.60 6.99 17.52
CA ILE A 226 0.16 7.12 18.77
C ILE A 226 -0.29 8.35 19.54
N LYS A 227 -0.43 9.51 18.89
CA LYS A 227 -0.88 10.76 19.52
C LYS A 227 -2.30 10.63 20.09
N ASP A 228 -3.20 9.95 19.37
CA ASP A 228 -4.57 9.69 19.83
C ASP A 228 -4.61 8.85 21.12
N LYS A 229 -3.61 7.97 21.35
CA LYS A 229 -3.51 7.14 22.56
C LYS A 229 -2.91 7.87 23.76
N GLU A 230 -2.14 8.92 23.51
CA GLU A 230 -1.52 9.74 24.55
C GLU A 230 -2.43 10.89 25.03
N SER A 231 -3.51 11.17 24.31
CA SER A 231 -4.49 12.23 24.60
C SER A 231 -5.67 11.73 25.40
#